data_7cc8e118cfc30da2d9fae540a42d90d1
#
_entry.id   7cc8e118cfc30da2d9fae540a42d90d1
#
_cell.length_a   1.000
_cell.length_b   1.000
_cell.length_c   1.000
_cell.angle_alpha   90.00
_cell.angle_beta   90.00
_cell.angle_gamma   90.00
#
_symmetry.space_group_name_H-M   'P 1'
#
loop_
_entity.id
_entity.type
_entity.pdbx_description
1 polymer ?
#
loop_
_entity_poly.entity_id
_entity_poly.type
_entity_poly.pdbx_seq_one_letter_code
_entity_poly.pdbx_strand_id
1 'polypeptide(L)'
;FQRLLYQFCAAIVVLTAHGFFLALAARLLGDRGPQYDGRLALNPFRHAEPVGALVMIATQLGWVRPLTLDPDVLVGKRIGPLLVTLCALAGSLALGWCCWQLRPVVFFSFGGGSGSTTLIGLLETTARASLAFVLINLIPVLPLSAGHFWLGIAPPVGAVMNRYRLPIALGLA
;
A
#
# COMPACT_ATOMS: atom_id res chain seq x y z
N PHE A 1 -7.21 4.66 23.57
CA PHE A 1 -6.12 3.67 23.44
C PHE A 1 -6.47 2.61 22.40
N GLN A 2 -7.63 1.97 22.50
CA GLN A 2 -8.06 0.90 21.60
C GLN A 2 -8.07 1.30 20.10
N ARG A 3 -8.56 2.52 19.80
CA ARG A 3 -8.56 3.06 18.44
C ARG A 3 -7.15 3.17 17.85
N LEU A 4 -6.19 3.68 18.62
CA LEU A 4 -4.80 3.81 18.17
C LEU A 4 -4.17 2.44 17.90
N LEU A 5 -4.48 1.44 18.73
CA LEU A 5 -4.02 0.07 18.52
C LEU A 5 -4.55 -0.50 17.20
N TYR A 6 -5.84 -0.30 16.91
CA TYR A 6 -6.43 -0.74 15.64
C TYR A 6 -5.80 -0.02 14.45
N GLN A 7 -5.58 1.30 14.54
CA GLN A 7 -4.93 2.07 13.48
C GLN A 7 -3.49 1.58 13.24
N PHE A 8 -2.74 1.31 14.30
CA PHE A 8 -1.39 0.76 14.21
C PHE A 8 -1.36 -0.61 13.53
N CYS A 9 -2.20 -1.55 13.96
CA CYS A 9 -2.29 -2.87 13.34
C CYS A 9 -2.74 -2.78 11.88
N ALA A 10 -3.76 -1.97 11.58
CA ALA A 10 -4.24 -1.75 10.23
C ALA A 10 -3.15 -1.17 9.32
N ALA A 11 -2.37 -0.19 9.82
CA ALA A 11 -1.28 0.40 9.07
C ALA A 11 -0.20 -0.65 8.70
N ILE A 12 0.20 -1.49 9.65
CA ILE A 12 1.16 -2.57 9.40
C ILE A 12 0.63 -3.52 8.32
N VAL A 13 -0.62 -3.95 8.43
CA VAL A 13 -1.23 -4.89 7.48
C VAL A 13 -1.31 -4.28 6.09
N VAL A 14 -1.86 -3.06 5.96
CA VAL A 14 -2.09 -2.41 4.66
C VAL A 14 -0.77 -2.08 3.97
N LEU A 15 0.19 -1.47 4.69
CA LEU A 15 1.50 -1.10 4.10
C LEU A 15 2.29 -2.34 3.67
N THR A 16 2.27 -3.41 4.48
CA THR A 16 2.95 -4.67 4.15
C THR A 16 2.32 -5.33 2.93
N ALA A 17 1.00 -5.46 2.92
CA ALA A 17 0.28 -6.09 1.83
C ALA A 17 0.45 -5.31 0.52
N HIS A 18 0.30 -3.98 0.54
CA HIS A 18 0.47 -3.16 -0.65
C HIS A 18 1.90 -3.25 -1.21
N GLY A 19 2.92 -3.14 -0.35
CA GLY A 19 4.31 -3.27 -0.77
C GLY A 19 4.62 -4.66 -1.34
N PHE A 20 4.03 -5.71 -0.77
CA PHE A 20 4.10 -7.06 -1.32
C PHE A 20 3.41 -7.15 -2.69
N PHE A 21 2.22 -6.59 -2.85
CA PHE A 21 1.49 -6.58 -4.13
C PHE A 21 2.25 -5.82 -5.22
N LEU A 22 2.91 -4.70 -4.88
CA LEU A 22 3.79 -3.99 -5.81
C LEU A 22 4.93 -4.90 -6.31
N ALA A 23 5.62 -5.59 -5.39
CA ALA A 23 6.72 -6.48 -5.75
C ALA A 23 6.24 -7.69 -6.54
N LEU A 24 5.09 -8.26 -6.18
CA LEU A 24 4.48 -9.38 -6.87
C LEU A 24 4.07 -8.99 -8.30
N ALA A 25 3.39 -7.85 -8.45
CA ALA A 25 2.96 -7.34 -9.76
C ALA A 25 4.17 -7.04 -10.65
N ALA A 26 5.22 -6.40 -10.13
CA ALA A 26 6.45 -6.17 -10.87
C ALA A 26 7.07 -7.47 -11.38
N ARG A 27 7.18 -8.48 -10.50
CA ARG A 27 7.70 -9.80 -10.89
C ARG A 27 6.85 -10.48 -11.98
N LEU A 28 5.52 -10.45 -11.83
CA LEU A 28 4.61 -11.06 -12.80
C LEU A 28 4.66 -10.35 -14.16
N LEU A 29 4.96 -9.05 -14.16
CA LEU A 29 5.11 -8.22 -15.35
C LEU A 29 6.54 -8.21 -15.91
N GLY A 30 7.46 -9.00 -15.36
CA GLY A 30 8.80 -9.24 -15.93
C GLY A 30 9.97 -8.65 -15.13
N ASP A 31 9.75 -7.73 -14.21
CA ASP A 31 10.81 -7.14 -13.39
C ASP A 31 11.08 -8.00 -12.14
N ARG A 32 12.25 -8.64 -12.12
CA ARG A 32 12.72 -9.45 -10.99
C ARG A 32 13.53 -8.67 -9.95
N GLY A 33 13.82 -7.38 -10.18
CA GLY A 33 14.56 -6.54 -9.25
C GLY A 33 13.99 -6.57 -7.83
N PRO A 34 12.68 -6.33 -7.64
CA PRO A 34 12.04 -6.38 -6.33
C PRO A 34 12.15 -7.73 -5.61
N GLN A 35 12.25 -8.83 -6.34
CA GLN A 35 12.50 -10.14 -5.76
C GLN A 35 13.90 -10.23 -5.15
N TYR A 36 14.93 -9.75 -5.86
CA TYR A 36 16.32 -9.76 -5.37
C TYR A 36 16.50 -8.84 -4.18
N ASP A 37 15.72 -7.76 -4.09
CA ASP A 37 15.66 -6.85 -2.95
C ASP A 37 14.93 -7.46 -1.73
N GLY A 38 14.44 -8.69 -1.84
CA GLY A 38 13.69 -9.38 -0.78
C GLY A 38 12.31 -8.78 -0.51
N ARG A 39 11.74 -8.07 -1.49
CA ARG A 39 10.44 -7.42 -1.38
C ARG A 39 9.25 -8.37 -1.59
N LEU A 40 9.48 -9.64 -1.95
CA LEU A 40 8.43 -10.68 -2.00
C LEU A 40 8.18 -11.34 -0.65
N ALA A 41 8.60 -10.73 0.45
CA ALA A 41 8.33 -11.19 1.80
C ALA A 41 7.24 -10.33 2.46
N LEU A 42 6.37 -10.93 3.27
CA LEU A 42 5.38 -10.23 4.09
C LEU A 42 6.05 -9.65 5.37
N ASN A 43 7.17 -8.97 5.21
CA ASN A 43 7.91 -8.34 6.30
C ASN A 43 7.65 -6.83 6.27
N PRO A 44 6.99 -6.24 7.29
CA PRO A 44 6.65 -4.82 7.30
C PRO A 44 7.87 -3.90 7.18
N PHE A 45 9.02 -4.30 7.72
CA PHE A 45 10.26 -3.50 7.66
C PHE A 45 10.84 -3.38 6.25
N ARG A 46 10.46 -4.25 5.33
CA ARG A 46 10.85 -4.16 3.92
C ARG A 46 9.99 -3.18 3.13
N HIS A 47 8.77 -2.94 3.58
CA HIS A 47 7.76 -2.17 2.85
C HIS A 47 7.45 -0.82 3.46
N ALA A 48 7.43 -0.73 4.80
CA ALA A 48 7.12 0.51 5.49
C ALA A 48 8.24 1.55 5.30
N GLU A 49 7.84 2.74 4.92
CA GLU A 49 8.64 3.95 5.01
C GLU A 49 8.29 4.61 6.35
N PRO A 50 9.27 4.95 7.20
CA PRO A 50 8.96 5.38 8.57
C PRO A 50 8.01 6.58 8.66
N VAL A 51 8.20 7.60 7.83
CA VAL A 51 7.34 8.79 7.82
C VAL A 51 5.95 8.43 7.30
N GLY A 52 5.87 7.70 6.17
CA GLY A 52 4.61 7.23 5.61
C GLY A 52 3.82 6.33 6.55
N ALA A 53 4.52 5.50 7.35
CA ALA A 53 3.88 4.66 8.36
C ALA A 53 3.32 5.48 9.53
N LEU A 54 4.06 6.48 10.03
CA LEU A 54 3.57 7.38 11.08
C LEU A 54 2.34 8.17 10.64
N VAL A 55 2.37 8.72 9.43
CA VAL A 55 1.24 9.41 8.83
C VAL A 55 0.04 8.45 8.68
N MET A 56 0.26 7.22 8.24
CA MET A 56 -0.77 6.18 8.11
C MET A 56 -1.44 5.86 9.46
N ILE A 57 -0.66 5.77 10.54
CA ILE A 57 -1.20 5.52 11.88
C ILE A 57 -2.06 6.70 12.35
N ALA A 58 -1.63 7.94 12.08
CA ALA A 58 -2.31 9.15 12.55
C ALA A 58 -3.58 9.46 11.74
N THR A 59 -3.52 9.34 10.41
CA THR A 59 -4.52 9.87 9.47
C THR A 59 -5.22 8.79 8.64
N GLN A 60 -4.72 7.55 8.65
CA GLN A 60 -5.06 6.45 7.73
C GLN A 60 -4.65 6.74 6.27
N LEU A 61 -3.95 7.83 6.02
CA LEU A 61 -3.31 8.15 4.76
C LEU A 61 -1.82 7.85 4.89
N GLY A 62 -1.19 7.34 3.84
CA GLY A 62 0.23 7.03 3.93
C GLY A 62 0.78 6.46 2.62
N TRP A 63 2.04 6.10 2.66
CA TRP A 63 2.73 5.53 1.51
C TRP A 63 3.74 4.48 1.95
N VAL A 64 4.09 3.60 1.02
CA VAL A 64 5.13 2.59 1.23
C VAL A 64 6.48 3.11 0.78
N ARG A 65 7.53 2.41 1.18
CA ARG A 65 8.88 2.67 0.65
C ARG A 65 8.86 2.52 -0.88
N PRO A 66 9.29 3.54 -1.62
CA PRO A 66 9.30 3.51 -3.08
C PRO A 66 10.00 2.26 -3.62
N LEU A 67 9.42 1.69 -4.67
CA LEU A 67 9.98 0.55 -5.37
C LEU A 67 10.75 1.06 -6.59
N THR A 68 11.96 0.54 -6.79
CA THR A 68 12.70 0.79 -8.03
C THR A 68 12.16 -0.18 -9.09
N LEU A 69 11.60 0.36 -10.15
CA LEU A 69 11.07 -0.41 -11.28
C LEU A 69 11.92 -0.10 -12.50
N ASP A 70 12.24 -1.12 -13.29
CA ASP A 70 12.91 -0.97 -14.57
C ASP A 70 11.87 -1.05 -15.72
N PRO A 71 11.52 0.10 -16.34
CA PRO A 71 10.53 0.10 -17.41
C PRO A 71 10.93 -0.72 -18.63
N ASP A 72 12.23 -0.92 -18.88
CA ASP A 72 12.71 -1.61 -20.09
C ASP A 72 12.46 -3.12 -20.05
N VAL A 73 12.40 -3.70 -18.84
CA VAL A 73 12.14 -5.14 -18.65
C VAL A 73 10.66 -5.44 -18.38
N LEU A 74 9.87 -4.42 -18.02
CA LEU A 74 8.44 -4.61 -17.74
C LEU A 74 7.63 -4.84 -19.02
N VAL A 75 6.65 -5.73 -18.94
CA VAL A 75 5.59 -5.84 -19.94
C VAL A 75 4.88 -4.49 -20.08
N GLY A 76 4.76 -3.99 -21.31
CA GLY A 76 4.21 -2.67 -21.59
C GLY A 76 5.25 -1.54 -21.48
N LYS A 77 6.52 -1.85 -21.14
CA LYS A 77 7.61 -0.87 -21.10
C LYS A 77 7.21 0.40 -20.35
N ARG A 78 7.07 1.54 -21.06
CA ARG A 78 6.74 2.85 -20.47
C ARG A 78 5.47 2.88 -19.62
N ILE A 79 4.47 2.05 -19.93
CA ILE A 79 3.24 1.93 -19.11
C ILE A 79 3.35 0.83 -18.05
N GLY A 80 4.40 0.02 -18.08
CA GLY A 80 4.66 -1.06 -17.12
C GLY A 80 4.56 -0.61 -15.66
N PRO A 81 5.24 0.47 -15.24
CA PRO A 81 5.13 0.99 -13.87
C PRO A 81 3.70 1.36 -13.44
N LEU A 82 2.88 1.87 -14.36
CA LEU A 82 1.46 2.14 -14.10
C LEU A 82 0.70 0.84 -13.89
N LEU A 83 0.91 -0.18 -14.74
CA LEU A 83 0.26 -1.49 -14.59
C LEU A 83 0.62 -2.14 -13.26
N VAL A 84 1.90 -2.12 -12.86
CA VAL A 84 2.35 -2.61 -11.55
C VAL A 84 1.58 -1.93 -10.42
N THR A 85 1.48 -0.60 -10.48
CA THR A 85 0.78 0.19 -9.47
C THR A 85 -0.72 -0.14 -9.42
N LEU A 86 -1.41 -0.19 -10.55
CA LEU A 86 -2.83 -0.50 -10.61
C LEU A 86 -3.13 -1.91 -10.07
N CYS A 87 -2.30 -2.90 -10.40
CA CYS A 87 -2.40 -4.25 -9.85
C CYS A 87 -2.23 -4.27 -8.32
N ALA A 88 -1.27 -3.51 -7.80
CA ALA A 88 -1.04 -3.42 -6.36
C ALA A 88 -2.18 -2.71 -5.62
N LEU A 89 -2.72 -1.63 -6.20
CA LEU A 89 -3.88 -0.94 -5.65
C LEU A 89 -5.13 -1.84 -5.66
N ALA A 90 -5.34 -2.58 -6.74
CA ALA A 90 -6.42 -3.57 -6.81
C ALA A 90 -6.28 -4.66 -5.75
N GLY A 91 -5.05 -5.18 -5.52
CA GLY A 91 -4.76 -6.13 -4.45
C GLY A 91 -5.06 -5.56 -3.06
N SER A 92 -4.70 -4.29 -2.83
CA SER A 92 -4.99 -3.61 -1.55
C SER A 92 -6.50 -3.37 -1.36
N LEU A 93 -7.23 -3.06 -2.42
CA LEU A 93 -8.68 -2.94 -2.38
C LEU A 93 -9.34 -4.28 -2.08
N ALA A 94 -8.85 -5.36 -2.72
CA ALA A 94 -9.32 -6.73 -2.46
C ALA A 94 -9.07 -7.14 -1.00
N LEU A 95 -7.91 -6.79 -0.42
CA LEU A 95 -7.65 -7.00 1.00
C LEU A 95 -8.70 -6.31 1.88
N GLY A 96 -8.96 -5.02 1.63
CA GLY A 96 -9.98 -4.26 2.37
C GLY A 96 -11.37 -4.88 2.22
N TRP A 97 -11.74 -5.30 1.03
CA TRP A 97 -12.98 -6.02 0.76
C TRP A 97 -13.07 -7.34 1.52
N CYS A 98 -12.02 -8.16 1.50
CA CYS A 98 -11.97 -9.41 2.27
C CYS A 98 -12.14 -9.16 3.79
N CYS A 99 -11.44 -8.16 4.34
CA CYS A 99 -11.61 -7.78 5.74
C CYS A 99 -13.06 -7.37 6.04
N TRP A 100 -13.70 -6.63 5.14
CA TRP A 100 -15.09 -6.23 5.29
C TRP A 100 -16.05 -7.41 5.31
N GLN A 101 -15.86 -8.38 4.42
CA GLN A 101 -16.70 -9.57 4.30
C GLN A 101 -16.48 -10.59 5.45
N LEU A 102 -15.31 -10.59 6.08
CA LEU A 102 -15.02 -11.48 7.21
C LEU A 102 -15.74 -11.08 8.51
N ARG A 103 -16.20 -9.82 8.65
CA ARG A 103 -16.87 -9.36 9.89
C ARG A 103 -18.11 -10.17 10.26
N PRO A 104 -19.09 -10.40 9.37
CA PRO A 104 -20.23 -11.23 9.72
C PRO A 104 -19.83 -12.66 10.04
N VAL A 105 -18.83 -13.23 9.37
CA VAL A 105 -18.32 -14.57 9.66
C VAL A 105 -17.82 -14.65 11.09
N VAL A 106 -17.00 -13.68 11.53
CA VAL A 106 -16.49 -13.60 12.90
C VAL A 106 -17.64 -13.46 13.90
N PHE A 107 -18.62 -12.62 13.61
CA PHE A 107 -19.78 -12.42 14.49
C PHE A 107 -20.59 -13.70 14.69
N PHE A 108 -20.92 -14.41 13.61
CA PHE A 108 -21.70 -15.64 13.69
C PHE A 108 -20.93 -16.83 14.27
N SER A 109 -19.58 -16.87 14.08
CA SER A 109 -18.76 -17.97 14.58
C SER A 109 -18.41 -17.85 16.06
N PHE A 110 -18.19 -16.63 16.56
CA PHE A 110 -17.70 -16.39 17.93
C PHE A 110 -18.69 -15.65 18.83
N GLY A 111 -19.87 -15.29 18.31
CA GLY A 111 -20.88 -14.54 19.05
C GLY A 111 -20.46 -13.09 19.35
N GLY A 112 -21.17 -12.44 20.29
CA GLY A 112 -20.98 -11.03 20.65
C GLY A 112 -20.00 -10.77 21.81
N GLY A 113 -19.07 -11.68 22.09
CA GLY A 113 -18.10 -11.52 23.16
C GLY A 113 -17.04 -10.44 22.89
N SER A 114 -16.29 -10.03 23.92
CA SER A 114 -15.26 -8.99 23.81
C SER A 114 -14.18 -9.30 22.79
N GLY A 115 -13.81 -10.55 22.61
CA GLY A 115 -12.83 -11.00 21.62
C GLY A 115 -13.32 -10.81 20.19
N SER A 116 -14.56 -11.19 19.90
CA SER A 116 -15.16 -11.02 18.56
C SER A 116 -15.36 -9.55 18.21
N THR A 117 -15.81 -8.72 19.15
CA THR A 117 -15.95 -7.27 18.92
C THR A 117 -14.62 -6.59 18.66
N THR A 118 -13.55 -7.01 19.34
CA THR A 118 -12.18 -6.53 19.08
C THR A 118 -11.72 -6.91 17.68
N LEU A 119 -11.91 -8.16 17.28
CA LEU A 119 -11.51 -8.64 15.96
C LEU A 119 -12.31 -7.97 14.83
N ILE A 120 -13.62 -7.79 15.02
CA ILE A 120 -14.48 -7.07 14.08
C ILE A 120 -14.00 -5.61 13.93
N GLY A 121 -13.68 -4.92 15.04
CA GLY A 121 -13.16 -3.57 15.02
C GLY A 121 -11.83 -3.46 14.27
N LEU A 122 -10.93 -4.44 14.42
CA LEU A 122 -9.68 -4.51 13.67
C LEU A 122 -9.91 -4.70 12.17
N LEU A 123 -10.78 -5.65 11.79
CA LEU A 123 -11.14 -5.91 10.39
C LEU A 123 -11.77 -4.68 9.74
N GLU A 124 -12.67 -4.01 10.44
CA GLU A 124 -13.32 -2.78 9.96
C GLU A 124 -12.32 -1.64 9.79
N THR A 125 -11.43 -1.44 10.75
CA THR A 125 -10.39 -0.41 10.65
C THR A 125 -9.45 -0.70 9.49
N THR A 126 -9.06 -1.96 9.29
CA THR A 126 -8.21 -2.38 8.16
C THR A 126 -8.91 -2.18 6.82
N ALA A 127 -10.19 -2.49 6.72
CA ALA A 127 -10.98 -2.28 5.51
C ALA A 127 -11.07 -0.79 5.14
N ARG A 128 -11.38 0.08 6.11
CA ARG A 128 -11.43 1.54 5.92
C ARG A 128 -10.06 2.12 5.56
N ALA A 129 -9.02 1.68 6.27
CA ALA A 129 -7.65 2.09 6.01
C ALA A 129 -7.19 1.68 4.61
N SER A 130 -7.53 0.47 4.14
CA SER A 130 -7.23 0.01 2.77
C SER A 130 -7.89 0.90 1.72
N LEU A 131 -9.16 1.25 1.91
CA LEU A 131 -9.88 2.13 0.99
C LEU A 131 -9.26 3.53 0.96
N ALA A 132 -9.03 4.16 2.12
CA ALA A 132 -8.43 5.48 2.20
C ALA A 132 -7.02 5.48 1.58
N PHE A 133 -6.21 4.44 1.86
CA PHE A 133 -4.90 4.26 1.29
C PHE A 133 -4.94 4.15 -0.24
N VAL A 134 -5.86 3.36 -0.81
CA VAL A 134 -6.00 3.23 -2.26
C VAL A 134 -6.38 4.57 -2.90
N LEU A 135 -7.33 5.30 -2.32
CA LEU A 135 -7.79 6.59 -2.85
C LEU A 135 -6.66 7.62 -2.91
N ILE A 136 -5.88 7.77 -1.84
CA ILE A 136 -4.76 8.73 -1.83
C ILE A 136 -3.64 8.28 -2.78
N ASN A 137 -3.35 6.98 -2.84
CA ASN A 137 -2.28 6.45 -3.69
C ASN A 137 -2.64 6.38 -5.19
N LEU A 138 -3.86 6.70 -5.57
CA LEU A 138 -4.26 6.96 -6.97
C LEU A 138 -3.79 8.33 -7.47
N ILE A 139 -3.42 9.26 -6.59
CA ILE A 139 -2.90 10.57 -6.99
C ILE A 139 -1.51 10.36 -7.63
N PRO A 140 -1.28 10.82 -8.88
CA PRO A 140 -0.04 10.56 -9.61
C PRO A 140 1.11 11.48 -9.15
N VAL A 141 1.44 11.44 -7.86
CA VAL A 141 2.48 12.25 -7.22
C VAL A 141 3.36 11.34 -6.37
N LEU A 142 4.68 11.41 -6.52
CA LEU A 142 5.61 10.72 -5.61
C LEU A 142 5.61 11.41 -4.23
N PRO A 143 5.64 10.63 -3.13
CA PRO A 143 5.98 9.20 -3.02
C PRO A 143 4.79 8.24 -3.14
N LEU A 144 3.60 8.72 -3.51
CA LEU A 144 2.42 7.88 -3.68
C LEU A 144 2.61 6.90 -4.83
N SER A 145 1.93 5.76 -4.76
CA SER A 145 2.18 4.65 -5.69
C SER A 145 1.91 5.01 -7.15
N ALA A 146 0.85 5.77 -7.44
CA ALA A 146 0.57 6.21 -8.82
C ALA A 146 1.63 7.19 -9.38
N GLY A 147 2.46 7.79 -8.54
CA GLY A 147 3.60 8.60 -8.97
C GLY A 147 4.64 7.83 -9.80
N HIS A 148 4.69 6.50 -9.70
CA HIS A 148 5.54 5.67 -10.55
C HIS A 148 5.21 5.79 -12.05
N PHE A 149 4.02 6.25 -12.40
CA PHE A 149 3.62 6.58 -13.77
C PHE A 149 4.64 7.51 -14.47
N TRP A 150 5.13 8.51 -13.76
CA TRP A 150 6.08 9.47 -14.31
C TRP A 150 7.45 8.88 -14.63
N LEU A 151 7.83 7.79 -13.93
CA LEU A 151 9.11 7.11 -14.20
C LEU A 151 9.13 6.48 -15.59
N GLY A 152 7.99 6.03 -16.10
CA GLY A 152 7.87 5.43 -17.43
C GLY A 152 7.64 6.46 -18.54
N ILE A 153 6.80 7.48 -18.31
CA ILE A 153 6.34 8.40 -19.37
C ILE A 153 7.21 9.65 -19.47
N ALA A 154 7.60 10.21 -18.32
CA ALA A 154 8.41 11.42 -18.25
C ALA A 154 9.50 11.31 -17.18
N PRO A 155 10.57 10.53 -17.42
CA PRO A 155 11.64 10.29 -16.45
C PRO A 155 12.21 11.54 -15.78
N PRO A 156 12.42 12.67 -16.49
CA PRO A 156 12.89 13.90 -15.85
C PRO A 156 11.92 14.43 -14.78
N VAL A 157 10.61 14.37 -15.05
CA VAL A 157 9.57 14.79 -14.09
C VAL A 157 9.58 13.86 -12.89
N GLY A 158 9.63 12.56 -13.10
CA GLY A 158 9.75 11.56 -12.03
C GLY A 158 10.99 11.76 -11.15
N ALA A 159 12.13 12.11 -11.74
CA ALA A 159 13.36 12.39 -11.01
C ALA A 159 13.23 13.64 -10.11
N VAL A 160 12.64 14.73 -10.63
CA VAL A 160 12.37 15.95 -9.85
C VAL A 160 11.40 15.64 -8.69
N MET A 161 10.31 14.95 -8.96
CA MET A 161 9.34 14.57 -7.93
C MET A 161 9.97 13.68 -6.86
N ASN A 162 10.82 12.73 -7.24
CA ASN A 162 11.53 11.88 -6.30
C ASN A 162 12.48 12.66 -5.39
N ARG A 163 13.11 13.71 -5.91
CA ARG A 163 13.97 14.62 -5.13
C ARG A 163 13.20 15.37 -4.04
N TYR A 164 11.96 15.76 -4.33
CA TYR A 164 11.09 16.52 -3.41
C TYR A 164 9.99 15.69 -2.78
N ARG A 165 10.11 14.36 -2.78
CA ARG A 165 9.05 13.42 -2.33
C ARG A 165 8.55 13.65 -0.91
N LEU A 166 9.45 13.96 0.05
CA LEU A 166 9.05 14.16 1.44
C LEU A 166 8.26 15.45 1.67
N PRO A 167 8.72 16.65 1.22
CA PRO A 167 7.92 17.85 1.35
C PRO A 167 6.56 17.76 0.62
N ILE A 168 6.52 17.11 -0.55
CA ILE A 168 5.27 16.89 -1.29
C ILE A 168 4.32 16.02 -0.47
N ALA A 169 4.80 14.92 0.08
CA ALA A 169 3.98 13.98 0.88
C ALA A 169 3.41 14.63 2.15
N LEU A 170 4.23 15.42 2.83
CA LEU A 170 3.79 16.13 4.05
C LEU A 170 2.80 17.24 3.75
N GLY A 171 2.80 17.80 2.55
CA GLY A 171 1.80 18.77 2.11
C GLY A 171 0.46 18.17 1.70
N LEU A 172 0.40 16.84 1.48
CA LEU A 172 -0.81 16.10 1.12
C LEU A 172 -1.47 15.37 2.32
N ALA A 173 -0.77 15.24 3.45
CA ALA A 173 -1.22 14.53 4.65
C ALA A 173 -1.93 15.44 5.65
#